data_39f0b5d6894647b1392a0af60da6259a
#
_entry.id   39f0b5d6894647b1392a0af60da6259a
#
_cell.length_a   1.000
_cell.length_b   1.000
_cell.length_c   1.000
_cell.angle_alpha   90.00
_cell.angle_beta   90.00
_cell.angle_gamma   90.00
#
_symmetry.space_group_name_H-M   'P 1'
#
loop_
_entity.id
_entity.type
_entity.pdbx_description
1 polymer ?
#
loop_
_entity_poly.entity_id
_entity_poly.type
_entity_poly.pdbx_seq_one_letter_code
_entity_poly.pdbx_strand_id
1 'polypeptide(L)'
;MILIKGGTVVGPTGPYPADVLVVGEQVAAIFAPDQGPQEGDFETIDATGKYVIPGGVDAHTHMELPFGGTFASDTFDTGTRAAAWGGTTTIIDFAVQRTGEVVQDGLAAWHGKADGNCHVDYAFHMILGGVDDESLKAMDTLVTDEGITSFKLFMAYPGVFYSDDGQILRAMQKARDNGAMIMMHAENGPAIDVLVKQALERGETDPIHHGLTRPEALEAEATSRAIWLAGVAADCPLYIVHLSASKALEQVAAARDLGRNVFAETCPQYLYLTLEDQLGAPGFEGAKWVCSTPLRSKHETHRADLWKGLRSNDLSVVSTDHCPFCFKDQKELGIGDFSKIPNGIGSVEHRVDLLYQGVVDGKLSLGRWVETIATTPARMFGLYPKKGIIAPGSDADIVLYDPAARTRIGVETHHMNMDHSAWEGYEIAGKVDTVISRGRILVKDGAYHGAKGHGQFVRRGLSDYLI
;
A
#
# COMPACT_ATOMS: atom_id res chain seq x y z
N MET A 1 -21.35 3.75 -23.04
CA MET A 1 -20.61 2.45 -23.00
C MET A 1 -19.19 2.70 -23.52
N ILE A 2 -18.22 1.84 -23.16
CA ILE A 2 -16.83 1.91 -23.69
C ILE A 2 -16.47 0.52 -24.22
N LEU A 3 -15.85 0.48 -25.40
CA LEU A 3 -15.27 -0.73 -25.97
C LEU A 3 -13.75 -0.55 -26.08
N ILE A 4 -12.99 -1.31 -25.30
CA ILE A 4 -11.52 -1.36 -25.35
C ILE A 4 -11.13 -2.45 -26.34
N LYS A 5 -10.46 -2.09 -27.45
CA LYS A 5 -10.14 -3.01 -28.56
C LYS A 5 -8.64 -3.21 -28.75
N GLY A 6 -8.29 -4.43 -29.17
CA GLY A 6 -6.94 -4.76 -29.65
C GLY A 6 -5.87 -4.84 -28.56
N GLY A 7 -6.25 -4.84 -27.29
CA GLY A 7 -5.34 -4.89 -26.17
C GLY A 7 -4.94 -6.31 -25.74
N THR A 8 -3.93 -6.38 -24.88
CA THR A 8 -3.56 -7.62 -24.19
C THR A 8 -4.02 -7.54 -22.74
N VAL A 9 -5.09 -8.25 -22.39
CA VAL A 9 -5.55 -8.34 -21.01
C VAL A 9 -4.54 -9.16 -20.21
N VAL A 10 -4.13 -8.64 -19.05
CA VAL A 10 -3.21 -9.33 -18.14
C VAL A 10 -3.96 -9.65 -16.85
N GLY A 11 -4.16 -10.93 -16.62
CA GLY A 11 -4.71 -11.47 -15.37
C GLY A 11 -3.67 -12.26 -14.59
N PRO A 12 -4.05 -12.81 -13.42
CA PRO A 12 -3.14 -13.64 -12.60
C PRO A 12 -2.58 -14.86 -13.34
N THR A 13 -3.32 -15.40 -14.30
CA THR A 13 -2.91 -16.56 -15.10
C THR A 13 -2.02 -16.19 -16.29
N GLY A 14 -1.77 -14.90 -16.51
CA GLY A 14 -0.92 -14.37 -17.59
C GLY A 14 -1.69 -13.54 -18.62
N PRO A 15 -0.98 -13.08 -19.67
CA PRO A 15 -1.54 -12.23 -20.71
C PRO A 15 -2.32 -13.03 -21.76
N TYR A 16 -3.41 -12.44 -22.29
CA TYR A 16 -4.17 -12.94 -23.42
C TYR A 16 -4.79 -11.78 -24.22
N PRO A 17 -4.88 -11.88 -25.57
CA PRO A 17 -5.49 -10.84 -26.40
C PRO A 17 -7.02 -10.89 -26.24
N ALA A 18 -7.64 -9.73 -26.03
CA ALA A 18 -9.11 -9.62 -25.90
C ALA A 18 -9.60 -8.20 -26.11
N ASP A 19 -10.89 -8.08 -26.46
CA ASP A 19 -11.64 -6.83 -26.41
C ASP A 19 -12.54 -6.83 -25.15
N VAL A 20 -12.65 -5.67 -24.48
CA VAL A 20 -13.40 -5.54 -23.23
C VAL A 20 -14.53 -4.53 -23.41
N LEU A 21 -15.77 -4.95 -23.17
CA LEU A 21 -16.96 -4.07 -23.18
C LEU A 21 -17.31 -3.63 -21.77
N VAL A 22 -17.40 -2.32 -21.58
CA VAL A 22 -17.85 -1.68 -20.35
C VAL A 22 -19.23 -1.07 -20.57
N VAL A 23 -20.17 -1.39 -19.67
CA VAL A 23 -21.53 -0.83 -19.65
C VAL A 23 -21.83 -0.28 -18.26
N GLY A 24 -22.10 1.01 -18.18
CA GLY A 24 -22.23 1.68 -16.90
C GLY A 24 -20.93 1.59 -16.08
N GLU A 25 -21.04 1.11 -14.87
CA GLU A 25 -19.90 1.00 -13.95
C GLU A 25 -19.18 -0.37 -13.99
N GLN A 26 -19.64 -1.31 -14.85
CA GLN A 26 -19.17 -2.70 -14.82
C GLN A 26 -18.58 -3.16 -16.16
N VAL A 27 -17.67 -4.13 -16.06
CA VAL A 27 -17.27 -4.96 -17.19
C VAL A 27 -18.48 -5.83 -17.58
N ALA A 28 -19.01 -5.62 -18.79
CA ALA A 28 -20.17 -6.35 -19.28
C ALA A 28 -19.79 -7.66 -19.97
N ALA A 29 -18.72 -7.64 -20.78
CA ALA A 29 -18.26 -8.81 -21.51
C ALA A 29 -16.79 -8.70 -21.91
N ILE A 30 -16.18 -9.84 -22.18
CA ILE A 30 -14.83 -9.98 -22.75
C ILE A 30 -14.99 -10.82 -24.01
N PHE A 31 -14.43 -10.36 -25.12
CA PHE A 31 -14.50 -11.03 -26.42
C PHE A 31 -13.11 -11.44 -26.91
N ALA A 32 -13.05 -12.48 -27.72
CA ALA A 32 -11.86 -12.70 -28.53
C ALA A 32 -11.64 -11.48 -29.46
N PRO A 33 -10.40 -11.20 -29.89
CA PRO A 33 -10.10 -10.05 -30.73
C PRO A 33 -11.05 -9.94 -31.93
N ASP A 34 -11.58 -8.76 -32.16
CA ASP A 34 -12.53 -8.41 -33.25
C ASP A 34 -13.87 -9.18 -33.23
N GLN A 35 -14.20 -9.92 -32.16
CA GLN A 35 -15.50 -10.59 -32.00
C GLN A 35 -16.50 -9.77 -31.17
N GLY A 36 -16.09 -8.60 -30.66
CA GLY A 36 -16.97 -7.69 -29.95
C GLY A 36 -17.94 -6.96 -30.90
N PRO A 37 -18.87 -6.14 -30.35
CA PRO A 37 -19.82 -5.38 -31.13
C PRO A 37 -19.08 -4.45 -32.11
N GLN A 38 -19.52 -4.45 -33.39
CA GLN A 38 -18.97 -3.61 -34.45
C GLN A 38 -19.72 -2.28 -34.59
N GLU A 39 -20.97 -2.24 -34.13
CA GLU A 39 -21.86 -1.09 -34.17
C GLU A 39 -22.56 -0.91 -32.81
N GLY A 40 -22.80 0.32 -32.41
CA GLY A 40 -23.48 0.65 -31.17
C GLY A 40 -23.09 2.06 -30.65
N ASP A 41 -23.80 2.49 -29.63
CA ASP A 41 -23.52 3.75 -28.94
C ASP A 41 -22.44 3.52 -27.85
N PHE A 42 -21.18 3.41 -28.28
CA PHE A 42 -20.02 3.26 -27.38
C PHE A 42 -18.81 4.07 -27.89
N GLU A 43 -18.05 4.61 -26.94
CA GLU A 43 -16.72 5.13 -27.19
C GLU A 43 -15.75 3.95 -27.41
N THR A 44 -15.01 3.94 -28.50
CA THR A 44 -13.94 2.96 -28.73
C THR A 44 -12.60 3.51 -28.26
N ILE A 45 -11.91 2.74 -27.42
CA ILE A 45 -10.54 3.02 -27.01
C ILE A 45 -9.60 1.99 -27.66
N ASP A 46 -8.67 2.47 -28.47
CA ASP A 46 -7.65 1.64 -29.09
C ASP A 46 -6.56 1.28 -28.05
N ALA A 47 -6.46 0.00 -27.72
CA ALA A 47 -5.47 -0.57 -26.82
C ALA A 47 -4.39 -1.38 -27.56
N THR A 48 -4.27 -1.21 -28.87
CA THR A 48 -3.27 -1.92 -29.68
C THR A 48 -1.86 -1.69 -29.14
N GLY A 49 -1.15 -2.77 -28.83
CA GLY A 49 0.21 -2.73 -28.25
C GLY A 49 0.26 -2.41 -26.76
N LYS A 50 -0.89 -2.21 -26.10
CA LYS A 50 -0.98 -1.91 -24.67
C LYS A 50 -1.42 -3.11 -23.86
N TYR A 51 -1.01 -3.16 -22.60
CA TYR A 51 -1.61 -4.05 -21.61
C TYR A 51 -2.90 -3.44 -21.06
N VAL A 52 -3.91 -4.28 -20.87
CA VAL A 52 -5.18 -3.95 -20.22
C VAL A 52 -5.20 -4.68 -18.89
N ILE A 53 -5.00 -3.96 -17.80
CA ILE A 53 -4.88 -4.53 -16.46
C ILE A 53 -6.01 -4.04 -15.56
N PRO A 54 -6.41 -4.79 -14.52
CA PRO A 54 -7.32 -4.27 -13.51
C PRO A 54 -6.68 -3.06 -12.80
N GLY A 55 -7.50 -2.10 -12.43
CA GLY A 55 -7.07 -0.97 -11.64
C GLY A 55 -6.36 -1.39 -10.36
N GLY A 56 -5.29 -0.71 -10.01
CA GLY A 56 -4.50 -1.00 -8.81
C GLY A 56 -5.34 -0.85 -7.54
N VAL A 57 -5.13 -1.75 -6.58
CA VAL A 57 -5.64 -1.66 -5.21
C VAL A 57 -4.45 -1.43 -4.30
N ASP A 58 -4.32 -0.22 -3.74
CA ASP A 58 -3.27 0.10 -2.78
C ASP A 58 -3.78 -0.10 -1.36
N ALA A 59 -3.31 -1.15 -0.71
CA ALA A 59 -3.80 -1.57 0.59
C ALA A 59 -3.11 -0.87 1.77
N HIS A 60 -2.29 0.17 1.52
CA HIS A 60 -1.57 0.85 2.60
C HIS A 60 -1.28 2.31 2.23
N THR A 61 -2.17 3.20 2.65
CA THR A 61 -2.00 4.65 2.49
C THR A 61 -2.34 5.40 3.78
N HIS A 62 -1.81 6.60 3.93
CA HIS A 62 -1.98 7.46 5.10
C HIS A 62 -2.30 8.90 4.71
N MET A 63 -3.48 9.10 4.09
CA MET A 63 -3.94 10.45 3.74
C MET A 63 -4.26 11.26 4.98
N GLU A 64 -3.71 12.46 5.07
CA GLU A 64 -3.94 13.40 6.21
C GLU A 64 -3.60 12.81 7.60
N LEU A 65 -2.70 11.81 7.66
CA LEU A 65 -2.31 11.20 8.92
C LEU A 65 -1.59 12.22 9.82
N PRO A 66 -2.07 12.48 11.05
CA PRO A 66 -1.33 13.26 12.02
C PRO A 66 -0.16 12.42 12.56
N PHE A 67 1.08 12.80 12.26
CA PHE A 67 2.27 12.10 12.70
C PHE A 67 3.49 13.04 12.77
N GLY A 68 4.41 12.77 13.70
CA GLY A 68 5.68 13.51 13.78
C GLY A 68 5.54 15.02 14.07
N GLY A 69 4.45 15.44 14.69
CA GLY A 69 4.19 16.86 14.99
C GLY A 69 3.58 17.65 13.83
N THR A 70 3.21 16.97 12.73
CA THR A 70 2.59 17.53 11.52
C THR A 70 1.53 16.59 10.96
N PHE A 71 1.16 16.75 9.70
CA PHE A 71 0.21 15.89 8.98
C PHE A 71 0.83 15.44 7.66
N ALA A 72 0.50 14.23 7.19
CA ALA A 72 0.82 13.83 5.84
C ALA A 72 0.29 14.88 4.84
N SER A 73 1.12 15.28 3.88
CA SER A 73 0.88 16.44 3.02
C SER A 73 -0.22 16.20 1.99
N ASP A 74 -0.46 14.96 1.57
CA ASP A 74 -1.60 14.63 0.72
C ASP A 74 -2.88 14.48 1.52
N THR A 75 -3.92 15.17 1.04
CA THR A 75 -5.31 14.99 1.47
C THR A 75 -5.96 13.85 0.69
N PHE A 76 -7.16 13.43 1.10
CA PHE A 76 -7.95 12.49 0.29
C PHE A 76 -8.21 13.03 -1.12
N ASP A 77 -8.32 14.35 -1.32
CA ASP A 77 -8.44 14.98 -2.64
C ASP A 77 -7.14 14.81 -3.44
N THR A 78 -6.01 15.30 -2.93
CA THR A 78 -4.76 15.33 -3.69
C THR A 78 -4.15 13.95 -3.88
N GLY A 79 -4.12 13.13 -2.82
CA GLY A 79 -3.53 11.80 -2.85
C GLY A 79 -4.33 10.80 -3.69
N THR A 80 -5.67 10.83 -3.64
CA THR A 80 -6.47 9.94 -4.50
C THR A 80 -6.47 10.37 -5.96
N ARG A 81 -6.27 11.67 -6.24
CA ARG A 81 -6.00 12.13 -7.61
C ARG A 81 -4.64 11.66 -8.11
N ALA A 82 -3.59 11.72 -7.28
CA ALA A 82 -2.28 11.18 -7.61
C ALA A 82 -2.33 9.65 -7.81
N ALA A 83 -3.09 8.94 -6.97
CA ALA A 83 -3.36 7.50 -7.12
C ALA A 83 -3.95 7.17 -8.50
N ALA A 84 -4.94 7.97 -8.96
CA ALA A 84 -5.53 7.81 -10.28
C ALA A 84 -4.50 7.98 -11.40
N TRP A 85 -3.62 8.98 -11.32
CA TRP A 85 -2.54 9.17 -12.29
C TRP A 85 -1.62 7.96 -12.38
N GLY A 86 -1.36 7.30 -11.25
CA GLY A 86 -0.53 6.10 -11.16
C GLY A 86 -1.25 4.78 -11.46
N GLY A 87 -2.50 4.81 -11.93
CA GLY A 87 -3.26 3.59 -12.25
C GLY A 87 -3.83 2.85 -11.03
N THR A 88 -3.84 3.48 -9.87
CA THR A 88 -4.51 2.97 -8.67
C THR A 88 -5.95 3.51 -8.63
N THR A 89 -6.94 2.62 -8.65
CA THR A 89 -8.37 2.97 -8.68
C THR A 89 -9.09 2.72 -7.36
N THR A 90 -8.40 2.09 -6.42
CA THR A 90 -8.90 1.85 -5.06
C THR A 90 -7.76 1.97 -4.06
N ILE A 91 -7.97 2.69 -2.97
CA ILE A 91 -7.06 2.73 -1.82
C ILE A 91 -7.73 2.12 -0.59
N ILE A 92 -6.94 1.56 0.32
CA ILE A 92 -7.40 1.22 1.66
C ILE A 92 -6.53 2.02 2.63
N ASP A 93 -7.11 3.07 3.19
CA ASP A 93 -6.43 3.98 4.11
C ASP A 93 -6.60 3.55 5.57
N PHE A 94 -5.86 4.14 6.48
CA PHE A 94 -5.90 3.81 7.90
C PHE A 94 -6.64 4.87 8.70
N ALA A 95 -7.90 4.59 9.07
CA ALA A 95 -8.59 5.37 10.09
C ALA A 95 -7.92 5.17 11.46
N VAL A 96 -7.80 6.23 12.24
CA VAL A 96 -7.02 6.23 13.48
C VAL A 96 -7.92 6.45 14.69
N GLN A 97 -7.91 5.50 15.62
CA GLN A 97 -8.33 5.76 17.00
C GLN A 97 -7.12 6.30 17.78
N ARG A 98 -7.26 7.43 18.42
CA ARG A 98 -6.26 7.94 19.38
C ARG A 98 -6.42 7.24 20.73
N THR A 99 -5.36 7.18 21.49
CA THR A 99 -5.42 6.63 22.86
C THR A 99 -6.48 7.35 23.69
N GLY A 100 -7.43 6.60 24.27
CA GLY A 100 -8.53 7.12 25.06
C GLY A 100 -9.73 7.65 24.24
N GLU A 101 -9.68 7.56 22.91
CA GLU A 101 -10.80 7.90 22.03
C GLU A 101 -11.69 6.67 21.78
N VAL A 102 -12.97 6.90 21.54
CA VAL A 102 -13.88 5.84 21.07
C VAL A 102 -13.55 5.48 19.63
N VAL A 103 -13.48 4.18 19.31
CA VAL A 103 -13.08 3.70 17.97
C VAL A 103 -13.96 4.29 16.86
N GLN A 104 -15.26 4.38 17.10
CA GLN A 104 -16.24 4.93 16.14
C GLN A 104 -15.99 6.41 15.84
N ASP A 105 -15.51 7.19 16.80
CA ASP A 105 -15.19 8.62 16.59
C ASP A 105 -13.98 8.78 15.65
N GLY A 106 -12.98 7.92 15.82
CA GLY A 106 -11.84 7.85 14.90
C GLY A 106 -12.28 7.49 13.46
N LEU A 107 -13.16 6.49 13.30
CA LEU A 107 -13.70 6.12 11.98
C LEU A 107 -14.52 7.26 11.37
N ALA A 108 -15.41 7.90 12.16
CA ALA A 108 -16.22 9.03 11.70
C ALA A 108 -15.36 10.21 11.25
N ALA A 109 -14.23 10.49 11.94
CA ALA A 109 -13.29 11.53 11.53
C ALA A 109 -12.66 11.23 10.16
N TRP A 110 -12.34 9.96 9.85
CA TRP A 110 -11.83 9.58 8.53
C TRP A 110 -12.89 9.66 7.44
N HIS A 111 -14.11 9.23 7.70
CA HIS A 111 -15.23 9.47 6.81
C HIS A 111 -15.41 10.96 6.52
N GLY A 112 -15.35 11.81 7.54
CA GLY A 112 -15.46 13.27 7.38
C GLY A 112 -14.39 13.88 6.47
N LYS A 113 -13.20 13.25 6.36
CA LYS A 113 -12.14 13.67 5.45
C LYS A 113 -12.32 13.11 4.03
N ALA A 114 -12.76 11.86 3.90
CA ALA A 114 -12.78 11.13 2.64
C ALA A 114 -14.07 11.32 1.85
N ASP A 115 -15.24 11.33 2.52
CA ASP A 115 -16.54 11.34 1.87
C ASP A 115 -16.72 12.60 1.01
N GLY A 116 -16.99 12.40 -0.28
CA GLY A 116 -17.12 13.48 -1.25
C GLY A 116 -15.81 14.16 -1.66
N ASN A 117 -14.65 13.69 -1.17
CA ASN A 117 -13.35 14.24 -1.51
C ASN A 117 -12.50 13.34 -2.40
N CYS A 118 -12.74 12.04 -2.42
CA CYS A 118 -11.92 11.08 -3.16
C CYS A 118 -12.17 11.10 -4.67
N HIS A 119 -11.12 10.87 -5.45
CA HIS A 119 -11.14 10.71 -6.91
C HIS A 119 -11.22 9.25 -7.33
N VAL A 120 -10.76 8.32 -6.50
CA VAL A 120 -10.86 6.86 -6.67
C VAL A 120 -11.60 6.26 -5.48
N ASP A 121 -12.05 5.02 -5.60
CA ASP A 121 -12.76 4.35 -4.52
C ASP A 121 -11.83 4.11 -3.32
N TYR A 122 -12.41 4.06 -2.14
CA TYR A 122 -11.66 3.92 -0.90
C TYR A 122 -12.35 3.01 0.11
N ALA A 123 -11.55 2.43 0.96
CA ALA A 123 -11.96 1.68 2.14
C ALA A 123 -11.04 2.03 3.31
N PHE A 124 -11.32 1.47 4.51
CA PHE A 124 -10.49 1.74 5.68
C PHE A 124 -10.05 0.45 6.37
N HIS A 125 -8.81 0.45 6.83
CA HIS A 125 -8.35 -0.30 7.99
C HIS A 125 -8.58 0.54 9.25
N MET A 126 -8.56 -0.07 10.45
CA MET A 126 -8.65 0.68 11.70
C MET A 126 -7.40 0.51 12.53
N ILE A 127 -6.69 1.60 12.81
CA ILE A 127 -5.62 1.64 13.82
C ILE A 127 -6.28 1.68 15.20
N LEU A 128 -5.94 0.72 16.06
CA LEU A 128 -6.35 0.72 17.45
C LEU A 128 -5.26 1.40 18.29
N GLY A 129 -5.52 2.63 18.72
CA GLY A 129 -4.65 3.40 19.61
C GLY A 129 -4.76 3.02 21.08
N GLY A 130 -5.71 2.16 21.40
CA GLY A 130 -5.91 1.51 22.71
C GLY A 130 -6.64 0.18 22.54
N VAL A 131 -6.28 -0.82 23.35
CA VAL A 131 -6.90 -2.15 23.34
C VAL A 131 -7.52 -2.40 24.71
N ASP A 132 -8.66 -1.79 24.94
CA ASP A 132 -9.52 -2.00 26.09
C ASP A 132 -10.78 -2.81 25.72
N ASP A 133 -11.65 -3.06 26.69
CA ASP A 133 -12.86 -3.86 26.49
C ASP A 133 -13.85 -3.21 25.51
N GLU A 134 -13.89 -1.87 25.46
CA GLU A 134 -14.78 -1.12 24.56
C GLU A 134 -14.25 -1.21 23.13
N SER A 135 -12.96 -1.00 22.92
CA SER A 135 -12.31 -1.14 21.61
C SER A 135 -12.45 -2.56 21.05
N LEU A 136 -12.25 -3.58 21.90
CA LEU A 136 -12.44 -4.98 21.50
C LEU A 136 -13.90 -5.28 21.13
N LYS A 137 -14.87 -4.75 21.85
CA LYS A 137 -16.28 -4.91 21.52
C LYS A 137 -16.64 -4.18 20.21
N ALA A 138 -16.05 -3.00 19.98
CA ALA A 138 -16.27 -2.23 18.76
C ALA A 138 -15.79 -2.98 17.51
N MET A 139 -14.76 -3.84 17.59
CA MET A 139 -14.29 -4.63 16.46
C MET A 139 -15.40 -5.48 15.82
N ASP A 140 -16.38 -5.99 16.60
CA ASP A 140 -17.48 -6.78 16.05
C ASP A 140 -18.39 -5.94 15.15
N THR A 141 -18.83 -4.78 15.64
CA THR A 141 -19.70 -3.88 14.86
C THR A 141 -18.96 -3.28 13.66
N LEU A 142 -17.66 -3.00 13.78
CA LEU A 142 -16.85 -2.55 12.65
C LEU A 142 -16.79 -3.59 11.54
N VAL A 143 -16.66 -4.87 11.89
CA VAL A 143 -16.65 -5.96 10.90
C VAL A 143 -18.04 -6.13 10.27
N THR A 144 -19.11 -6.25 11.09
CA THR A 144 -20.44 -6.60 10.59
C THR A 144 -21.17 -5.43 9.93
N ASP A 145 -21.07 -4.24 10.52
CA ASP A 145 -21.92 -3.11 10.14
C ASP A 145 -21.17 -2.09 9.25
N GLU A 146 -19.84 -1.95 9.41
CA GLU A 146 -19.08 -0.97 8.65
C GLU A 146 -18.19 -1.58 7.54
N GLY A 147 -18.00 -2.90 7.54
CA GLY A 147 -17.12 -3.57 6.57
C GLY A 147 -15.64 -3.23 6.78
N ILE A 148 -15.25 -2.93 8.04
CA ILE A 148 -13.86 -2.76 8.46
C ILE A 148 -13.37 -4.11 8.98
N THR A 149 -12.69 -4.88 8.14
CA THR A 149 -12.34 -6.27 8.41
C THR A 149 -10.86 -6.50 8.74
N SER A 150 -10.15 -5.42 9.06
CA SER A 150 -8.74 -5.45 9.43
C SER A 150 -8.38 -4.35 10.40
N PHE A 151 -7.54 -4.68 11.39
CA PHE A 151 -7.16 -3.81 12.49
C PHE A 151 -5.66 -3.73 12.61
N LYS A 152 -5.09 -2.51 12.69
CA LYS A 152 -3.64 -2.29 12.79
C LYS A 152 -3.22 -2.03 14.22
N LEU A 153 -2.13 -2.72 14.61
CA LEU A 153 -1.41 -2.56 15.87
C LEU A 153 0.07 -2.29 15.60
N PHE A 154 0.74 -1.71 16.58
CA PHE A 154 2.15 -1.34 16.48
C PHE A 154 2.94 -1.92 17.64
N MET A 155 4.04 -2.62 17.35
CA MET A 155 5.07 -2.97 18.31
C MET A 155 6.13 -1.86 18.47
N ALA A 156 5.94 -0.74 17.78
CA ALA A 156 6.79 0.45 17.78
C ALA A 156 6.04 1.67 18.31
N TYR A 157 6.76 2.78 18.43
CA TYR A 157 6.26 4.09 18.86
C TYR A 157 5.68 4.11 20.29
N PRO A 158 6.48 3.75 21.34
CA PRO A 158 6.06 3.91 22.72
C PRO A 158 5.53 5.32 23.02
N GLY A 159 4.38 5.39 23.71
CA GLY A 159 3.72 6.65 24.02
C GLY A 159 2.85 7.24 22.90
N VAL A 160 2.82 6.66 21.69
CA VAL A 160 1.98 7.09 20.57
C VAL A 160 1.02 5.99 20.14
N PHE A 161 1.53 4.88 19.57
CA PHE A 161 0.72 3.78 19.03
C PHE A 161 1.08 2.41 19.62
N TYR A 162 2.12 2.32 20.44
CA TYR A 162 2.63 1.06 20.96
C TYR A 162 1.56 0.26 21.70
N SER A 163 1.42 -1.01 21.33
CA SER A 163 0.65 -2.01 22.04
C SER A 163 1.59 -3.06 22.63
N ASP A 164 1.38 -3.42 23.89
CA ASP A 164 2.12 -4.52 24.52
C ASP A 164 1.60 -5.91 24.09
N ASP A 165 2.35 -6.95 24.40
CA ASP A 165 2.03 -8.33 23.99
C ASP A 165 0.66 -8.80 24.52
N GLY A 166 0.22 -8.33 25.69
CA GLY A 166 -1.09 -8.65 26.26
C GLY A 166 -2.22 -7.99 25.46
N GLN A 167 -2.06 -6.74 25.10
CA GLN A 167 -2.99 -5.99 24.24
C GLN A 167 -3.08 -6.63 22.84
N ILE A 168 -1.93 -6.94 22.24
CA ILE A 168 -1.83 -7.59 20.92
C ILE A 168 -2.56 -8.94 20.96
N LEU A 169 -2.29 -9.78 21.97
CA LEU A 169 -2.94 -11.09 22.10
C LEU A 169 -4.46 -10.97 22.20
N ARG A 170 -4.97 -10.05 23.01
CA ARG A 170 -6.42 -9.81 23.16
C ARG A 170 -7.07 -9.38 21.84
N ALA A 171 -6.43 -8.47 21.11
CA ALA A 171 -6.92 -8.03 19.81
C ALA A 171 -6.89 -9.18 18.78
N MET A 172 -5.84 -10.01 18.77
CA MET A 172 -5.74 -11.21 17.93
C MET A 172 -6.83 -12.23 18.23
N GLN A 173 -7.11 -12.51 19.51
CA GLN A 173 -8.21 -13.40 19.91
C GLN A 173 -9.55 -12.87 19.40
N LYS A 174 -9.80 -11.58 19.56
CA LYS A 174 -11.03 -10.94 19.08
C LYS A 174 -11.14 -10.98 17.55
N ALA A 175 -10.07 -10.67 16.83
CA ALA A 175 -10.04 -10.75 15.38
C ALA A 175 -10.27 -12.19 14.88
N ARG A 176 -9.70 -13.19 15.56
CA ARG A 176 -9.95 -14.61 15.27
C ARG A 176 -11.43 -14.97 15.39
N ASP A 177 -12.11 -14.47 16.43
CA ASP A 177 -13.51 -14.80 16.70
C ASP A 177 -14.47 -14.19 15.67
N ASN A 178 -14.16 -12.99 15.14
CA ASN A 178 -15.01 -12.30 14.16
C ASN A 178 -14.52 -12.42 12.71
N GLY A 179 -13.43 -13.18 12.47
CA GLY A 179 -12.88 -13.45 11.14
C GLY A 179 -12.05 -12.30 10.54
N ALA A 180 -11.76 -11.27 11.32
CA ALA A 180 -10.94 -10.15 10.87
C ALA A 180 -9.45 -10.49 10.85
N MET A 181 -8.65 -9.60 10.28
CA MET A 181 -7.19 -9.70 10.16
C MET A 181 -6.50 -8.68 11.05
N ILE A 182 -5.47 -9.09 11.77
CA ILE A 182 -4.57 -8.17 12.46
C ILE A 182 -3.41 -7.80 11.52
N MET A 183 -3.22 -6.51 11.34
CA MET A 183 -2.09 -5.92 10.62
C MET A 183 -1.07 -5.41 11.64
N MET A 184 0.20 -5.78 11.46
CA MET A 184 1.23 -5.50 12.45
C MET A 184 2.39 -4.68 11.89
N HIS A 185 2.60 -3.49 12.48
CA HIS A 185 3.89 -2.81 12.38
C HIS A 185 4.88 -3.51 13.31
N ALA A 186 5.73 -4.34 12.75
CA ALA A 186 6.58 -5.25 13.51
C ALA A 186 8.01 -4.73 13.63
N GLU A 187 8.24 -3.76 14.52
CA GLU A 187 9.55 -3.32 14.99
C GLU A 187 9.57 -3.31 16.52
N ASN A 188 10.69 -3.70 17.13
CA ASN A 188 10.86 -3.68 18.59
C ASN A 188 11.08 -2.23 19.09
N GLY A 189 9.99 -1.49 19.27
CA GLY A 189 10.02 -0.08 19.66
C GLY A 189 10.80 0.22 20.95
N PRO A 190 10.57 -0.51 22.05
CA PRO A 190 11.32 -0.30 23.29
C PRO A 190 12.84 -0.41 23.12
N ALA A 191 13.33 -1.37 22.30
CA ALA A 191 14.76 -1.50 22.03
C ALA A 191 15.26 -0.39 21.09
N ILE A 192 14.47 0.00 20.09
CA ILE A 192 14.78 1.12 19.19
C ILE A 192 14.93 2.42 19.98
N ASP A 193 14.05 2.71 20.93
CA ASP A 193 14.12 3.93 21.76
C ASP A 193 15.42 4.02 22.54
N VAL A 194 15.94 2.88 23.05
CA VAL A 194 17.24 2.83 23.70
C VAL A 194 18.35 3.17 22.71
N LEU A 195 18.35 2.60 21.51
CA LEU A 195 19.37 2.86 20.48
C LEU A 195 19.34 4.31 20.00
N VAL A 196 18.14 4.87 19.80
CA VAL A 196 17.94 6.28 19.42
C VAL A 196 18.52 7.21 20.49
N LYS A 197 18.18 6.98 21.77
CA LYS A 197 18.71 7.77 22.88
C LYS A 197 20.23 7.72 22.93
N GLN A 198 20.82 6.52 22.82
CA GLN A 198 22.28 6.35 22.83
C GLN A 198 22.96 7.04 21.65
N ALA A 199 22.38 7.02 20.46
CA ALA A 199 22.89 7.71 19.27
C ALA A 199 22.91 9.23 19.49
N LEU A 200 21.82 9.81 19.98
CA LEU A 200 21.71 11.24 20.29
C LEU A 200 22.70 11.66 21.41
N GLU A 201 22.91 10.84 22.43
CA GLU A 201 23.89 11.08 23.49
C GLU A 201 25.35 11.09 22.96
N ARG A 202 25.62 10.39 21.84
CA ARG A 202 26.91 10.44 21.12
C ARG A 202 27.02 11.63 20.15
N GLY A 203 25.95 12.44 20.00
CA GLY A 203 25.89 13.54 19.04
C GLY A 203 25.64 13.11 17.59
N GLU A 204 25.13 11.91 17.38
CA GLU A 204 24.75 11.36 16.09
C GLU A 204 23.34 11.85 15.72
N THR A 205 23.25 12.91 14.92
CA THR A 205 21.99 13.63 14.64
C THR A 205 21.53 13.58 13.20
N ASP A 206 22.36 13.04 12.28
CA ASP A 206 22.10 12.98 10.85
C ASP A 206 21.00 11.96 10.49
N PRO A 207 20.28 12.14 9.39
CA PRO A 207 19.17 11.25 8.96
C PRO A 207 19.54 9.77 8.84
N ILE A 208 20.80 9.43 8.51
CA ILE A 208 21.24 8.03 8.39
C ILE A 208 21.05 7.26 9.70
N HIS A 209 21.15 7.93 10.85
CA HIS A 209 20.99 7.30 12.16
C HIS A 209 19.57 6.81 12.42
N HIS A 210 18.58 7.30 11.69
CA HIS A 210 17.25 6.71 11.69
C HIS A 210 17.28 5.23 11.27
N GLY A 211 18.02 4.91 10.21
CA GLY A 211 18.21 3.52 9.77
C GLY A 211 19.14 2.72 10.68
N LEU A 212 20.27 3.32 11.10
CA LEU A 212 21.27 2.64 11.94
C LEU A 212 20.74 2.26 13.33
N THR A 213 19.79 3.00 13.87
CA THR A 213 19.11 2.70 15.16
C THR A 213 17.96 1.70 15.04
N ARG A 214 17.65 1.24 13.83
CA ARG A 214 16.61 0.23 13.53
C ARG A 214 17.18 -0.97 12.78
N PRO A 215 18.12 -1.72 13.41
CA PRO A 215 18.75 -2.88 12.77
C PRO A 215 17.71 -3.93 12.40
N GLU A 216 17.96 -4.70 11.32
CA GLU A 216 17.05 -5.74 10.81
C GLU A 216 16.62 -6.77 11.87
N ALA A 217 17.50 -7.04 12.85
CA ALA A 217 17.21 -7.98 13.93
C ALA A 217 16.00 -7.57 14.77
N LEU A 218 15.72 -6.26 14.91
CA LEU A 218 14.57 -5.76 15.67
C LEU A 218 13.26 -5.84 14.87
N GLU A 219 13.32 -5.82 13.54
CA GLU A 219 12.18 -6.15 12.68
C GLU A 219 11.92 -7.66 12.67
N ALA A 220 12.95 -8.48 12.55
CA ALA A 220 12.83 -9.93 12.54
C ALA A 220 12.31 -10.47 13.88
N GLU A 221 12.80 -9.96 15.00
CA GLU A 221 12.33 -10.33 16.35
C GLU A 221 10.85 -10.00 16.51
N ALA A 222 10.45 -8.77 16.20
CA ALA A 222 9.07 -8.34 16.31
C ALA A 222 8.13 -9.13 15.37
N THR A 223 8.57 -9.42 14.14
CA THR A 223 7.82 -10.28 13.21
C THR A 223 7.64 -11.68 13.77
N SER A 224 8.70 -12.30 14.29
CA SER A 224 8.66 -13.63 14.91
C SER A 224 7.70 -13.64 16.11
N ARG A 225 7.79 -12.64 16.97
CA ARG A 225 6.93 -12.49 18.15
C ARG A 225 5.46 -12.35 17.77
N ALA A 226 5.13 -11.53 16.77
CA ALA A 226 3.78 -11.39 16.25
C ALA A 226 3.22 -12.72 15.72
N ILE A 227 4.03 -13.51 15.00
CA ILE A 227 3.67 -14.83 14.47
C ILE A 227 3.37 -15.82 15.62
N TRP A 228 4.19 -15.83 16.67
CA TRP A 228 3.94 -16.69 17.84
C TRP A 228 2.68 -16.28 18.61
N LEU A 229 2.43 -14.99 18.79
CA LEU A 229 1.20 -14.49 19.42
C LEU A 229 -0.04 -14.85 18.60
N ALA A 230 0.01 -14.75 17.26
CA ALA A 230 -1.07 -15.19 16.39
C ALA A 230 -1.35 -16.70 16.54
N GLY A 231 -0.29 -17.51 16.67
CA GLY A 231 -0.44 -18.96 16.97
C GLY A 231 -1.12 -19.23 18.29
N VAL A 232 -0.79 -18.48 19.35
CA VAL A 232 -1.46 -18.57 20.68
C VAL A 232 -2.93 -18.14 20.57
N ALA A 233 -3.24 -17.19 19.69
CA ALA A 233 -4.61 -16.76 19.38
C ALA A 233 -5.31 -17.68 18.36
N ALA A 234 -5.04 -18.98 18.39
CA ALA A 234 -5.63 -20.00 17.52
C ALA A 234 -5.48 -19.70 16.02
N ASP A 235 -4.25 -19.38 15.60
CA ASP A 235 -3.86 -18.99 14.25
C ASP A 235 -4.66 -17.80 13.67
N CYS A 236 -4.83 -16.76 14.49
CA CYS A 236 -5.41 -15.50 14.06
C CYS A 236 -4.76 -15.03 12.77
N PRO A 237 -5.56 -14.60 11.76
CA PRO A 237 -5.02 -14.03 10.55
C PRO A 237 -4.10 -12.83 10.83
N LEU A 238 -2.84 -12.92 10.39
CA LEU A 238 -1.81 -11.92 10.63
C LEU A 238 -1.25 -11.41 9.31
N TYR A 239 -1.15 -10.09 9.19
CA TYR A 239 -0.54 -9.41 8.06
C TYR A 239 0.59 -8.51 8.53
N ILE A 240 1.81 -8.83 8.15
CA ILE A 240 2.98 -8.00 8.44
C ILE A 240 3.04 -6.90 7.38
N VAL A 241 2.92 -5.63 7.79
CA VAL A 241 2.93 -4.49 6.88
C VAL A 241 4.37 -4.07 6.56
N HIS A 242 4.57 -3.44 5.38
CA HIS A 242 5.80 -2.77 4.92
C HIS A 242 7.12 -3.50 5.31
N LEU A 243 7.16 -4.83 5.14
CA LEU A 243 8.32 -5.66 5.46
C LEU A 243 9.53 -5.26 4.61
N SER A 244 10.68 -5.01 5.24
CA SER A 244 11.88 -4.48 4.60
C SER A 244 13.12 -5.36 4.72
N ALA A 245 13.21 -6.24 5.72
CA ALA A 245 14.42 -6.99 6.04
C ALA A 245 14.33 -8.48 5.67
N SER A 246 15.45 -9.04 5.16
CA SER A 246 15.56 -10.47 4.80
C SER A 246 15.20 -11.40 5.96
N LYS A 247 15.71 -11.11 7.17
CA LYS A 247 15.44 -11.95 8.34
C LYS A 247 13.99 -11.91 8.80
N ALA A 248 13.27 -10.79 8.59
CA ALA A 248 11.83 -10.72 8.83
C ALA A 248 11.06 -11.54 7.80
N LEU A 249 11.47 -11.50 6.51
CA LEU A 249 10.89 -12.32 5.46
C LEU A 249 11.08 -13.83 5.74
N GLU A 250 12.24 -14.25 6.26
CA GLU A 250 12.47 -15.65 6.66
C GLU A 250 11.46 -16.13 7.72
N GLN A 251 11.06 -15.27 8.67
CA GLN A 251 10.04 -15.62 9.67
C GLN A 251 8.68 -15.83 9.02
N VAL A 252 8.30 -14.96 8.07
CA VAL A 252 7.04 -15.07 7.34
C VAL A 252 7.03 -16.33 6.48
N ALA A 253 8.08 -16.58 5.69
CA ALA A 253 8.20 -17.76 4.83
C ALA A 253 8.08 -19.05 5.65
N ALA A 254 8.83 -19.16 6.76
CA ALA A 254 8.76 -20.33 7.64
C ALA A 254 7.36 -20.57 8.22
N ALA A 255 6.64 -19.51 8.59
CA ALA A 255 5.28 -19.63 9.09
C ALA A 255 4.31 -20.10 7.99
N ARG A 256 4.45 -19.58 6.77
CA ARG A 256 3.65 -19.99 5.60
C ARG A 256 3.92 -21.42 5.18
N ASP A 257 5.16 -21.87 5.21
CA ASP A 257 5.55 -23.27 4.94
C ASP A 257 4.89 -24.25 5.93
N LEU A 258 4.58 -23.79 7.14
CA LEU A 258 3.81 -24.54 8.15
C LEU A 258 2.29 -24.42 7.98
N GLY A 259 1.79 -23.74 6.93
CA GLY A 259 0.37 -23.56 6.64
C GLY A 259 -0.34 -22.58 7.58
N ARG A 260 0.39 -21.66 8.24
CA ARG A 260 -0.23 -20.65 9.12
C ARG A 260 -0.84 -19.51 8.32
N ASN A 261 -1.87 -18.87 8.87
CA ASN A 261 -2.52 -17.67 8.31
C ASN A 261 -1.66 -16.41 8.49
N VAL A 262 -0.45 -16.41 7.91
CA VAL A 262 0.50 -15.30 7.95
C VAL A 262 0.75 -14.80 6.55
N PHE A 263 0.59 -13.49 6.37
CA PHE A 263 0.78 -12.78 5.10
C PHE A 263 1.67 -11.57 5.33
N ALA A 264 2.27 -11.06 4.27
CA ALA A 264 3.09 -9.86 4.34
C ALA A 264 3.05 -9.06 3.05
N GLU A 265 3.28 -7.76 3.19
CA GLU A 265 3.54 -6.85 2.08
C GLU A 265 4.96 -6.28 2.16
N THR A 266 5.44 -5.82 1.03
CA THR A 266 6.56 -4.88 0.97
C THR A 266 6.15 -3.64 0.19
N CYS A 267 7.04 -2.66 0.11
CA CYS A 267 6.78 -1.41 -0.59
C CYS A 267 7.88 -1.13 -1.63
N PRO A 268 7.62 -0.33 -2.67
CA PRO A 268 8.60 -0.01 -3.71
C PRO A 268 9.93 0.51 -3.15
N GLN A 269 9.90 1.32 -2.07
CA GLN A 269 11.10 1.87 -1.47
C GLN A 269 12.09 0.80 -1.02
N TYR A 270 11.64 -0.34 -0.52
CA TYR A 270 12.52 -1.42 -0.07
C TYR A 270 13.04 -2.29 -1.23
N LEU A 271 12.43 -2.20 -2.39
CA LEU A 271 12.84 -2.93 -3.59
C LEU A 271 13.94 -2.21 -4.38
N TYR A 272 14.03 -0.87 -4.22
CA TYR A 272 14.89 -0.02 -5.04
C TYR A 272 15.89 0.81 -4.24
N LEU A 273 15.46 1.44 -3.16
CA LEU A 273 16.24 2.40 -2.40
C LEU A 273 17.10 1.71 -1.32
N THR A 274 18.15 2.40 -0.85
CA THR A 274 19.12 1.86 0.11
C THR A 274 19.45 2.84 1.22
N LEU A 275 19.92 2.30 2.34
CA LEU A 275 20.35 3.09 3.48
C LEU A 275 21.45 4.09 3.07
N GLU A 276 22.51 3.61 2.42
CA GLU A 276 23.71 4.40 2.16
C GLU A 276 23.49 5.47 1.10
N ASP A 277 22.77 5.11 0.01
CA ASP A 277 22.59 6.03 -1.13
C ASP A 277 21.56 7.10 -0.84
N GLN A 278 20.52 6.79 -0.03
CA GLN A 278 19.42 7.70 0.26
C GLN A 278 19.53 8.33 1.65
N LEU A 279 19.44 7.53 2.74
CA LEU A 279 19.56 8.12 4.09
C LEU A 279 20.95 8.69 4.35
N GLY A 280 21.99 8.12 3.74
CA GLY A 280 23.36 8.59 3.78
C GLY A 280 23.69 9.76 2.85
N ALA A 281 22.70 10.35 2.18
CA ALA A 281 22.91 11.51 1.33
C ALA A 281 23.52 12.69 2.13
N PRO A 282 24.35 13.54 1.48
CA PRO A 282 25.08 14.60 2.18
C PRO A 282 24.19 15.59 2.94
N GLY A 283 24.63 15.99 4.11
CA GLY A 283 23.91 16.95 4.96
C GLY A 283 22.56 16.41 5.41
N PHE A 284 21.53 17.25 5.36
CA PHE A 284 20.17 16.87 5.76
C PHE A 284 19.32 16.26 4.64
N GLU A 285 19.86 16.13 3.42
CA GLU A 285 19.13 15.60 2.26
C GLU A 285 18.56 14.21 2.50
N GLY A 286 19.23 13.35 3.28
CA GLY A 286 18.75 12.01 3.66
C GLY A 286 17.37 12.00 4.33
N ALA A 287 16.94 13.12 4.91
CA ALA A 287 15.64 13.25 5.54
C ALA A 287 14.46 12.98 4.57
N LYS A 288 14.64 13.21 3.27
CA LYS A 288 13.65 12.92 2.22
C LYS A 288 13.22 11.46 2.21
N TRP A 289 14.09 10.55 2.64
CA TRP A 289 13.90 9.11 2.60
C TRP A 289 13.70 8.45 3.98
N VAL A 290 13.56 9.25 5.02
CA VAL A 290 13.25 8.72 6.36
C VAL A 290 11.83 8.16 6.36
N CYS A 291 11.73 6.84 6.61
CA CYS A 291 10.48 6.08 6.75
C CYS A 291 10.69 4.92 7.74
N SER A 292 9.64 4.35 8.26
CA SER A 292 9.65 3.18 9.14
C SER A 292 8.70 2.09 8.62
N THR A 293 9.21 0.88 8.36
CA THR A 293 10.58 0.42 8.63
C THR A 293 11.60 1.18 7.78
N PRO A 294 12.90 1.25 8.16
CA PRO A 294 13.87 2.04 7.42
C PRO A 294 14.36 1.34 6.16
N LEU A 295 14.95 2.11 5.25
CA LEU A 295 15.69 1.57 4.12
C LEU A 295 16.87 0.71 4.62
N ARG A 296 17.11 -0.41 3.96
CA ARG A 296 18.14 -1.39 4.33
C ARG A 296 19.43 -1.20 3.53
N SER A 297 20.53 -1.75 4.06
CA SER A 297 21.87 -1.64 3.47
C SER A 297 21.92 -2.23 2.05
N LYS A 298 22.63 -1.53 1.15
CA LYS A 298 22.94 -2.06 -0.19
C LYS A 298 23.99 -3.16 -0.18
N HIS A 299 24.74 -3.30 0.91
CA HIS A 299 25.79 -4.31 1.06
C HIS A 299 25.26 -5.67 1.50
N GLU A 300 23.94 -5.77 1.74
CA GLU A 300 23.24 -6.98 2.13
C GLU A 300 22.22 -7.41 1.06
N THR A 301 21.61 -8.59 1.25
CA THR A 301 20.80 -9.22 0.20
C THR A 301 19.32 -8.78 0.23
N HIS A 302 18.92 -7.86 1.12
CA HIS A 302 17.54 -7.50 1.39
C HIS A 302 16.70 -7.32 0.12
N ARG A 303 17.12 -6.46 -0.81
CA ARG A 303 16.38 -6.21 -2.06
C ARG A 303 16.22 -7.47 -2.91
N ALA A 304 17.29 -8.28 -3.01
CA ALA A 304 17.24 -9.52 -3.79
C ALA A 304 16.28 -10.56 -3.17
N ASP A 305 16.27 -10.65 -1.84
CA ASP A 305 15.42 -11.56 -1.09
C ASP A 305 13.95 -11.11 -1.14
N LEU A 306 13.66 -9.78 -1.04
CA LEU A 306 12.31 -9.26 -1.21
C LEU A 306 11.75 -9.55 -2.62
N TRP A 307 12.55 -9.33 -3.68
CA TRP A 307 12.15 -9.72 -5.04
C TRP A 307 11.93 -11.23 -5.17
N LYS A 308 12.75 -12.05 -4.52
CA LYS A 308 12.54 -13.51 -4.46
C LYS A 308 11.24 -13.82 -3.72
N GLY A 309 10.99 -13.22 -2.56
CA GLY A 309 9.75 -13.39 -1.79
C GLY A 309 8.49 -13.02 -2.57
N LEU A 310 8.55 -11.97 -3.41
CA LEU A 310 7.46 -11.64 -4.32
C LEU A 310 7.25 -12.72 -5.39
N ARG A 311 8.31 -13.32 -5.93
CA ARG A 311 8.18 -14.43 -6.92
C ARG A 311 7.63 -15.70 -6.31
N SER A 312 8.06 -16.07 -5.09
CA SER A 312 7.63 -17.29 -4.38
C SER A 312 6.27 -17.11 -3.68
N ASN A 313 5.72 -15.91 -3.65
CA ASN A 313 4.52 -15.54 -2.88
C ASN A 313 4.68 -15.58 -1.35
N ASP A 314 5.90 -15.55 -0.83
CA ASP A 314 6.16 -15.30 0.59
C ASP A 314 5.80 -13.86 0.96
N LEU A 315 6.00 -12.93 0.02
CA LEU A 315 5.39 -11.60 0.00
C LEU A 315 4.22 -11.61 -0.98
N SER A 316 3.04 -11.29 -0.48
CA SER A 316 1.79 -11.45 -1.25
C SER A 316 1.36 -10.17 -1.96
N VAL A 317 1.68 -9.01 -1.41
CA VAL A 317 1.21 -7.68 -1.86
C VAL A 317 2.40 -6.72 -1.95
N VAL A 318 2.31 -5.78 -2.88
CA VAL A 318 3.13 -4.56 -2.87
C VAL A 318 2.19 -3.37 -2.75
N SER A 319 2.19 -2.73 -1.59
CA SER A 319 1.50 -1.47 -1.29
C SER A 319 2.49 -0.32 -1.25
N THR A 320 2.06 0.90 -0.96
CA THR A 320 2.96 2.05 -0.97
C THR A 320 3.45 2.48 0.39
N ASP A 321 2.65 2.29 1.42
CA ASP A 321 2.82 2.99 2.69
C ASP A 321 2.93 4.51 2.46
N HIS A 322 2.07 5.02 1.54
CA HIS A 322 2.07 6.41 1.14
C HIS A 322 1.75 7.32 2.32
N CYS A 323 2.78 7.93 2.87
CA CYS A 323 2.72 8.86 3.99
C CYS A 323 3.65 10.04 3.70
N PRO A 324 3.26 10.95 2.79
CA PRO A 324 4.12 12.00 2.28
C PRO A 324 4.28 13.15 3.27
N PHE A 325 5.49 13.67 3.36
CA PHE A 325 5.81 14.91 4.09
C PHE A 325 6.70 15.77 3.22
N CYS A 326 6.38 17.05 3.04
CA CYS A 326 7.24 17.99 2.35
C CYS A 326 8.61 18.09 3.03
N PHE A 327 9.66 18.32 2.25
CA PHE A 327 10.99 18.52 2.81
C PHE A 327 11.01 19.81 3.62
N LYS A 328 10.56 20.91 2.98
CA LYS A 328 10.46 22.19 3.65
C LYS A 328 9.33 22.18 4.69
N ASP A 329 9.61 22.74 5.83
CA ASP A 329 8.68 22.95 6.96
C ASP A 329 8.21 21.65 7.67
N GLN A 330 8.35 20.46 7.05
CA GLN A 330 7.94 19.18 7.66
C GLN A 330 9.15 18.28 7.98
N LYS A 331 9.88 17.75 6.98
CA LYS A 331 11.10 16.95 7.28
C LYS A 331 12.13 17.77 8.05
N GLU A 332 12.21 19.08 7.82
CA GLU A 332 13.08 20.03 8.53
C GLU A 332 12.83 20.13 10.04
N LEU A 333 11.70 19.63 10.55
CA LEU A 333 11.46 19.52 12.01
C LEU A 333 12.52 18.66 12.72
N GLY A 334 13.20 17.78 11.96
CA GLY A 334 14.27 16.92 12.46
C GLY A 334 15.69 17.47 12.30
N ILE A 335 15.88 18.73 11.91
CA ILE A 335 17.22 19.32 11.83
C ILE A 335 17.88 19.31 13.20
N GLY A 336 19.04 18.64 13.29
CA GLY A 336 19.79 18.46 14.54
C GLY A 336 19.28 17.34 15.45
N ASP A 337 18.21 16.63 15.05
CA ASP A 337 17.65 15.48 15.79
C ASP A 337 16.89 14.57 14.83
N PHE A 338 17.55 13.54 14.31
CA PHE A 338 16.95 12.63 13.33
C PHE A 338 15.66 11.94 13.82
N SER A 339 15.48 11.80 15.13
CA SER A 339 14.30 11.17 15.72
C SER A 339 13.01 12.01 15.55
N LYS A 340 13.14 13.28 15.20
CA LYS A 340 12.03 14.21 14.96
C LYS A 340 11.68 14.37 13.48
N ILE A 341 12.41 13.70 12.58
CA ILE A 341 12.06 13.71 11.17
C ILE A 341 10.75 12.93 10.99
N PRO A 342 9.66 13.53 10.49
CA PRO A 342 8.44 12.77 10.21
C PRO A 342 8.72 11.61 9.25
N ASN A 343 8.28 10.39 9.64
CA ASN A 343 8.58 9.17 8.90
C ASN A 343 7.54 8.96 7.79
N GLY A 344 7.97 8.87 6.56
CA GLY A 344 7.12 8.52 5.44
C GLY A 344 7.68 8.96 4.08
N ILE A 345 7.27 8.24 3.04
CA ILE A 345 7.63 8.46 1.64
C ILE A 345 6.36 8.55 0.81
N GLY A 346 6.32 9.45 -0.19
CA GLY A 346 5.27 9.53 -1.18
C GLY A 346 5.55 8.60 -2.35
N SER A 347 4.63 7.67 -2.65
CA SER A 347 4.80 6.73 -3.77
C SER A 347 3.50 6.21 -4.38
N VAL A 348 2.31 6.69 -3.97
CA VAL A 348 1.02 6.20 -4.47
C VAL A 348 0.88 6.29 -5.99
N GLU A 349 1.49 7.30 -6.61
CA GLU A 349 1.48 7.52 -8.06
C GLU A 349 2.45 6.60 -8.81
N HIS A 350 3.49 6.04 -8.15
CA HIS A 350 4.59 5.39 -8.87
C HIS A 350 4.61 3.87 -8.72
N ARG A 351 3.76 3.30 -7.86
CA ARG A 351 3.77 1.87 -7.52
C ARG A 351 3.64 0.97 -8.75
N VAL A 352 2.67 1.26 -9.63
CA VAL A 352 2.37 0.43 -10.81
C VAL A 352 3.57 0.43 -11.77
N ASP A 353 4.14 1.60 -12.03
CA ASP A 353 5.28 1.80 -12.92
C ASP A 353 6.56 1.15 -12.37
N LEU A 354 6.86 1.36 -11.09
CA LEU A 354 8.04 0.76 -10.42
C LEU A 354 7.97 -0.76 -10.44
N LEU A 355 6.80 -1.35 -10.20
CA LEU A 355 6.65 -2.80 -10.25
C LEU A 355 6.72 -3.33 -11.70
N TYR A 356 6.24 -2.58 -12.69
CA TYR A 356 6.42 -2.92 -14.10
C TYR A 356 7.90 -2.88 -14.51
N GLN A 357 8.69 -1.92 -14.00
CA GLN A 357 10.14 -1.95 -14.20
C GLN A 357 10.75 -3.25 -13.67
N GLY A 358 10.23 -3.79 -12.57
CA GLY A 358 10.61 -5.11 -12.07
C GLY A 358 10.29 -6.26 -13.05
N VAL A 359 9.24 -6.13 -13.87
CA VAL A 359 8.96 -7.10 -14.95
C VAL A 359 10.00 -6.96 -16.07
N VAL A 360 10.30 -5.75 -16.48
CA VAL A 360 11.32 -5.47 -17.53
C VAL A 360 12.70 -6.00 -17.10
N ASP A 361 13.04 -5.86 -15.83
CA ASP A 361 14.29 -6.34 -15.24
C ASP A 361 14.31 -7.86 -14.98
N GLY A 362 13.24 -8.58 -15.35
CA GLY A 362 13.12 -10.03 -15.14
C GLY A 362 12.96 -10.44 -13.66
N LYS A 363 12.55 -9.52 -12.80
CA LYS A 363 12.31 -9.76 -11.36
C LYS A 363 10.93 -10.38 -11.11
N LEU A 364 9.93 -10.03 -11.91
CA LEU A 364 8.55 -10.54 -11.84
C LEU A 364 8.05 -10.98 -13.22
N SER A 365 7.03 -11.83 -13.24
CA SER A 365 6.21 -12.06 -14.44
C SER A 365 5.12 -11.01 -14.56
N LEU A 366 4.54 -10.84 -15.78
CA LEU A 366 3.38 -9.95 -15.99
C LEU A 366 2.19 -10.33 -15.09
N GLY A 367 1.89 -11.62 -14.97
CA GLY A 367 0.80 -12.09 -14.08
C GLY A 367 1.08 -11.72 -12.62
N ARG A 368 2.31 -11.95 -12.16
CA ARG A 368 2.67 -11.61 -10.77
C ARG A 368 2.67 -10.12 -10.47
N TRP A 369 3.03 -9.28 -11.45
CA TRP A 369 2.87 -7.84 -11.35
C TRP A 369 1.41 -7.47 -11.05
N VAL A 370 0.46 -7.94 -11.87
CA VAL A 370 -0.98 -7.67 -11.68
C VAL A 370 -1.49 -8.28 -10.37
N GLU A 371 -1.06 -9.50 -10.02
CA GLU A 371 -1.42 -10.11 -8.73
C GLU A 371 -1.06 -9.21 -7.55
N THR A 372 0.19 -8.76 -7.48
CA THR A 372 0.71 -8.04 -6.30
C THR A 372 0.14 -6.63 -6.14
N ILE A 373 -0.26 -5.98 -7.24
CA ILE A 373 -0.77 -4.60 -7.22
C ILE A 373 -2.30 -4.48 -7.24
N ALA A 374 -3.01 -5.55 -7.62
CA ALA A 374 -4.47 -5.48 -7.81
C ALA A 374 -5.20 -6.70 -7.26
N THR A 375 -4.97 -7.90 -7.80
CA THR A 375 -5.80 -9.08 -7.50
C THR A 375 -5.61 -9.58 -6.07
N THR A 376 -4.37 -9.72 -5.63
CA THR A 376 -4.07 -10.22 -4.28
C THR A 376 -4.53 -9.25 -3.19
N PRO A 377 -4.24 -7.93 -3.24
CA PRO A 377 -4.78 -7.02 -2.24
C PRO A 377 -6.32 -6.97 -2.24
N ALA A 378 -6.99 -7.07 -3.41
CA ALA A 378 -8.44 -7.14 -3.45
C ALA A 378 -8.99 -8.40 -2.74
N ARG A 379 -8.38 -9.57 -2.95
CA ARG A 379 -8.76 -10.82 -2.27
C ARG A 379 -8.41 -10.80 -0.78
N MET A 380 -7.22 -10.31 -0.45
CA MET A 380 -6.73 -10.23 0.92
C MET A 380 -7.65 -9.40 1.81
N PHE A 381 -8.21 -8.33 1.26
CA PHE A 381 -8.99 -7.37 2.02
C PHE A 381 -10.47 -7.34 1.66
N GLY A 382 -11.02 -8.44 1.08
CA GLY A 382 -12.45 -8.65 0.89
C GLY A 382 -13.12 -7.71 -0.13
N LEU A 383 -12.39 -7.31 -1.17
CA LEU A 383 -12.88 -6.49 -2.28
C LEU A 383 -13.12 -7.31 -3.56
N TYR A 384 -12.57 -8.52 -3.65
CA TYR A 384 -12.71 -9.41 -4.80
C TYR A 384 -14.07 -10.13 -4.79
N PRO A 385 -14.72 -10.37 -5.93
CA PRO A 385 -14.30 -10.07 -7.31
C PRO A 385 -14.76 -8.69 -7.81
N LYS A 386 -15.31 -7.84 -6.93
CA LYS A 386 -15.74 -6.49 -7.32
C LYS A 386 -14.57 -5.67 -7.87
N LYS A 387 -13.41 -5.74 -7.21
CA LYS A 387 -12.14 -5.11 -7.56
C LYS A 387 -11.06 -6.15 -7.87
N GLY A 388 -9.96 -5.73 -8.51
CA GLY A 388 -8.75 -6.54 -8.70
C GLY A 388 -8.80 -7.56 -9.83
N ILE A 389 -9.83 -7.53 -10.67
CA ILE A 389 -9.97 -8.41 -11.84
C ILE A 389 -10.73 -7.69 -12.97
N ILE A 390 -10.42 -8.06 -14.23
CA ILE A 390 -11.25 -7.74 -15.39
C ILE A 390 -12.09 -8.98 -15.70
N ALA A 391 -13.35 -8.96 -15.31
CA ALA A 391 -14.30 -10.06 -15.54
C ALA A 391 -15.73 -9.53 -15.64
N PRO A 392 -16.63 -10.19 -16.38
CA PRO A 392 -18.04 -9.78 -16.40
C PRO A 392 -18.65 -9.69 -15.00
N GLY A 393 -19.21 -8.53 -14.68
CA GLY A 393 -19.80 -8.21 -13.37
C GLY A 393 -18.85 -7.54 -12.36
N SER A 394 -17.52 -7.50 -12.61
CA SER A 394 -16.61 -6.67 -11.81
C SER A 394 -16.81 -5.19 -12.12
N ASP A 395 -16.41 -4.32 -11.20
CA ASP A 395 -16.32 -2.90 -11.48
C ASP A 395 -15.38 -2.65 -12.67
N ALA A 396 -15.74 -1.71 -13.54
CA ALA A 396 -14.91 -1.34 -14.67
C ALA A 396 -13.76 -0.41 -14.21
N ASP A 397 -12.91 -0.97 -13.39
CA ASP A 397 -11.66 -0.40 -12.93
C ASP A 397 -10.53 -0.96 -13.79
N ILE A 398 -10.11 -0.21 -14.81
CA ILE A 398 -9.24 -0.70 -15.88
C ILE A 398 -8.13 0.31 -16.13
N VAL A 399 -6.91 -0.19 -16.30
CA VAL A 399 -5.75 0.62 -16.71
C VAL A 399 -5.22 0.10 -18.03
N LEU A 400 -5.08 0.99 -18.99
CA LEU A 400 -4.30 0.75 -20.19
C LEU A 400 -2.86 1.18 -19.89
N TYR A 401 -1.94 0.25 -20.02
CA TYR A 401 -0.53 0.44 -19.75
C TYR A 401 0.29 0.33 -21.05
N ASP A 402 1.01 1.39 -21.42
CA ASP A 402 1.85 1.41 -22.60
C ASP A 402 3.28 0.91 -22.28
N PRO A 403 3.65 -0.32 -22.68
CA PRO A 403 4.98 -0.86 -22.42
C PRO A 403 6.08 -0.24 -23.29
N ALA A 404 5.72 0.46 -24.38
CA ALA A 404 6.67 1.09 -25.29
C ALA A 404 7.07 2.49 -24.85
N ALA A 405 6.27 3.12 -24.01
CA ALA A 405 6.55 4.45 -23.45
C ALA A 405 7.75 4.45 -22.50
N ARG A 406 8.18 5.63 -22.11
CA ARG A 406 9.20 5.87 -21.08
C ARG A 406 8.71 6.96 -20.15
N THR A 407 8.94 6.78 -18.87
CA THR A 407 8.60 7.75 -17.84
C THR A 407 9.86 8.11 -17.07
N ARG A 408 10.06 9.41 -16.82
CA ARG A 408 11.07 9.89 -15.87
C ARG A 408 10.33 10.49 -14.67
N ILE A 409 10.55 9.92 -13.52
CA ILE A 409 9.93 10.38 -12.27
C ILE A 409 10.70 11.58 -11.73
N GLY A 410 9.99 12.58 -11.26
CA GLY A 410 10.56 13.76 -10.61
C GLY A 410 9.46 14.66 -10.05
N VAL A 411 9.86 15.64 -9.26
CA VAL A 411 8.93 16.62 -8.64
C VAL A 411 8.09 17.37 -9.68
N GLU A 412 8.63 17.62 -10.85
CA GLU A 412 7.95 18.32 -11.95
C GLU A 412 6.95 17.44 -12.71
N THR A 413 6.95 16.13 -12.47
CA THR A 413 6.13 15.17 -13.24
C THR A 413 5.10 14.43 -12.42
N HIS A 414 5.23 14.42 -11.10
CA HIS A 414 4.23 13.79 -10.23
C HIS A 414 3.11 14.77 -9.82
N HIS A 415 1.99 14.23 -9.33
CA HIS A 415 0.79 14.97 -8.97
C HIS A 415 0.49 14.95 -7.46
N MET A 416 1.38 14.35 -6.67
CA MET A 416 1.32 14.34 -5.20
C MET A 416 1.60 15.73 -4.65
N ASN A 417 1.01 16.07 -3.49
CA ASN A 417 1.24 17.34 -2.82
C ASN A 417 2.57 17.32 -2.02
N MET A 418 3.68 17.25 -2.75
CA MET A 418 5.04 17.18 -2.21
C MET A 418 5.97 18.13 -2.97
N ASP A 419 6.99 18.64 -2.27
CA ASP A 419 8.04 19.51 -2.80
C ASP A 419 9.32 18.77 -3.23
N HIS A 420 9.30 17.44 -3.16
CA HIS A 420 10.39 16.56 -3.60
C HIS A 420 9.83 15.20 -4.03
N SER A 421 10.65 14.39 -4.69
CA SER A 421 10.33 13.00 -5.01
C SER A 421 11.39 12.08 -4.41
N ALA A 422 10.96 11.01 -3.75
CA ALA A 422 11.87 9.94 -3.33
C ALA A 422 12.48 9.19 -4.54
N TRP A 423 11.88 9.35 -5.70
CA TRP A 423 12.21 8.69 -6.96
C TRP A 423 12.80 9.65 -8.00
N GLU A 424 13.31 10.80 -7.55
CA GLU A 424 13.83 11.84 -8.42
C GLU A 424 14.85 11.29 -9.42
N GLY A 425 14.57 11.49 -10.72
CA GLY A 425 15.41 11.07 -11.83
C GLY A 425 15.32 9.59 -12.22
N TYR A 426 14.48 8.76 -11.56
CA TYR A 426 14.27 7.38 -11.98
C TYR A 426 13.64 7.32 -13.37
N GLU A 427 14.21 6.50 -14.24
CA GLU A 427 13.69 6.21 -15.57
C GLU A 427 13.01 4.85 -15.58
N ILE A 428 11.75 4.83 -15.99
CA ILE A 428 10.88 3.65 -15.99
C ILE A 428 10.56 3.28 -17.45
N ALA A 429 10.67 2.00 -17.76
CA ALA A 429 10.16 1.45 -19.01
C ALA A 429 8.64 1.30 -18.90
N GLY A 430 7.90 1.94 -19.80
CA GLY A 430 6.43 1.94 -19.76
C GLY A 430 5.82 3.15 -19.06
N LYS A 431 4.47 3.22 -19.14
CA LYS A 431 3.68 4.32 -18.58
C LYS A 431 2.22 3.92 -18.46
N VAL A 432 1.55 4.38 -17.41
CA VAL A 432 0.10 4.44 -17.34
C VAL A 432 -0.43 5.40 -18.41
N ASP A 433 -1.26 4.90 -19.33
CA ASP A 433 -1.79 5.66 -20.47
C ASP A 433 -3.23 6.14 -20.23
N THR A 434 -4.11 5.20 -19.87
CA THR A 434 -5.52 5.50 -19.60
C THR A 434 -5.96 4.81 -18.34
N VAL A 435 -6.69 5.53 -17.49
CA VAL A 435 -7.26 5.00 -16.25
C VAL A 435 -8.77 5.18 -16.26
N ILE A 436 -9.48 4.08 -16.07
CA ILE A 436 -10.92 4.03 -15.98
C ILE A 436 -11.27 3.53 -14.56
N SER A 437 -12.12 4.25 -13.87
CA SER A 437 -12.67 3.85 -12.57
C SER A 437 -14.18 3.83 -12.63
N ARG A 438 -14.77 2.67 -12.34
CA ARG A 438 -16.21 2.41 -12.47
C ARG A 438 -16.78 2.97 -13.78
N GLY A 439 -16.11 2.61 -14.91
CA GLY A 439 -16.54 2.98 -16.25
C GLY A 439 -16.37 4.47 -16.63
N ARG A 440 -15.76 5.28 -15.77
CA ARG A 440 -15.44 6.68 -16.05
C ARG A 440 -13.94 6.83 -16.31
N ILE A 441 -13.58 7.47 -17.40
CA ILE A 441 -12.19 7.80 -17.70
C ILE A 441 -11.74 8.89 -16.72
N LEU A 442 -10.68 8.61 -15.96
CA LEU A 442 -10.04 9.55 -15.04
C LEU A 442 -8.78 10.17 -15.63
N VAL A 443 -7.98 9.37 -16.34
CA VAL A 443 -6.76 9.81 -17.03
C VAL A 443 -6.80 9.29 -18.46
N LYS A 444 -6.49 10.13 -19.43
CA LYS A 444 -6.34 9.77 -20.84
C LYS A 444 -5.52 10.83 -21.58
N ASP A 445 -4.65 10.41 -22.49
CA ASP A 445 -3.85 11.31 -23.34
C ASP A 445 -3.04 12.34 -22.54
N GLY A 446 -2.56 11.95 -21.35
CA GLY A 446 -1.79 12.83 -20.45
C GLY A 446 -2.62 13.94 -19.79
N ALA A 447 -3.94 13.84 -19.80
CA ALA A 447 -4.86 14.78 -19.17
C ALA A 447 -5.74 14.12 -18.09
N TYR A 448 -6.07 14.89 -17.07
CA TYR A 448 -6.97 14.45 -16.00
C TYR A 448 -8.41 14.84 -16.33
N HIS A 449 -9.32 13.86 -16.33
CA HIS A 449 -10.74 14.01 -16.64
C HIS A 449 -11.64 13.66 -15.44
N GLY A 450 -11.04 13.21 -14.35
CA GLY A 450 -11.77 12.83 -13.14
C GLY A 450 -12.39 14.03 -12.42
N ALA A 451 -13.20 13.74 -11.43
CA ALA A 451 -13.84 14.74 -10.58
C ALA A 451 -13.72 14.36 -9.12
N LYS A 452 -13.49 15.33 -8.27
CA LYS A 452 -13.59 15.19 -6.83
C LYS A 452 -14.98 14.66 -6.44
N GLY A 453 -15.03 13.69 -5.53
CA GLY A 453 -16.25 13.01 -5.12
C GLY A 453 -16.73 11.91 -6.05
N HIS A 454 -15.94 11.54 -7.09
CA HIS A 454 -16.22 10.34 -7.87
C HIS A 454 -16.03 9.07 -7.05
N GLY A 455 -14.97 9.02 -6.23
CA GLY A 455 -14.65 7.88 -5.37
C GLY A 455 -15.74 7.63 -4.31
N GLN A 456 -16.01 6.37 -4.06
CA GLN A 456 -17.01 5.91 -3.09
C GLN A 456 -16.36 5.03 -2.02
N PHE A 457 -16.91 5.09 -0.82
CA PHE A 457 -16.56 4.12 0.22
C PHE A 457 -17.00 2.72 -0.18
N VAL A 458 -16.08 1.75 -0.13
CA VAL A 458 -16.36 0.35 -0.43
C VAL A 458 -16.31 -0.46 0.86
N ARG A 459 -17.46 -0.94 1.32
CA ARG A 459 -17.53 -1.89 2.43
C ARG A 459 -16.85 -3.18 2.02
N ARG A 460 -15.95 -3.67 2.86
CA ARG A 460 -15.16 -4.88 2.60
C ARG A 460 -15.80 -6.11 3.24
N GLY A 461 -15.65 -7.26 2.58
CA GLY A 461 -15.88 -8.57 3.18
C GLY A 461 -14.66 -9.05 3.97
N LEU A 462 -14.75 -10.28 4.48
CA LEU A 462 -13.60 -11.00 5.04
C LEU A 462 -12.62 -11.40 3.92
N SER A 463 -11.40 -11.75 4.30
CA SER A 463 -10.37 -12.19 3.36
C SER A 463 -10.74 -13.52 2.67
N ASP A 464 -10.49 -13.63 1.36
CA ASP A 464 -10.63 -14.87 0.59
C ASP A 464 -9.49 -15.87 0.84
N TYR A 465 -8.44 -15.46 1.57
CA TYR A 465 -7.26 -16.28 1.84
C TYR A 465 -7.28 -16.96 3.22
N LEU A 466 -8.31 -16.75 4.02
CA LEU A 466 -8.39 -17.37 5.34
C LEU A 466 -8.80 -18.85 5.21
N ILE A 467 -8.08 -19.69 5.92
CA ILE A 467 -8.30 -21.14 6.01
C ILE A 467 -9.19 -21.43 7.22
#